data_d71c4ac87d8bad5c6f195fa43726a465
#
_entry.id   d71c4ac87d8bad5c6f195fa43726a465
#
_cell.length_a   1.000
_cell.length_b   1.000
_cell.length_c   1.000
_cell.angle_alpha   90.00
_cell.angle_beta   90.00
_cell.angle_gamma   90.00
#
_symmetry.space_group_name_H-M   'P 1'
#
loop_
_entity.id
_entity.type
_entity.pdbx_description
1 polymer ?
#
loop_
_entity_poly.entity_id
_entity_poly.type
_entity_poly.pdbx_seq_one_letter_code
_entity_poly.pdbx_strand_id
1 'polypeptide(L)'
;EISLGLVGSEMCIRDRNNTTSAAGIVSSMTNQSVFTEMAEEPSLYEDQYDVKAGRWPENYNECVAVLGADGSITDYALYALGLRDNAELDKMIQQFAQNQNVDVPSDFRTYSYDELMGLKFKLVNSADTYVYDDTYGIWKSKADDKDYMQQLVENGEDITIVGIVQPDYTASASMLTSGIAYPASLTEKVMKEAADSDIVKQQMADPATNVLTGESFGKAESLRDFDLTSLFSIDTNALKNAFSF
;
A
#
# COMPACT_ATOMS: atom_id res chain seq x y z
N GLU A 1 -10.11 4.06 -5.06
CA GLU A 1 -9.41 3.10 -4.17
C GLU A 1 -8.57 3.92 -3.20
N ILE A 2 -9.01 4.01 -1.93
CA ILE A 2 -8.31 4.78 -0.90
C ILE A 2 -7.18 3.90 -0.39
N SER A 3 -5.95 4.29 -0.68
CA SER A 3 -4.77 3.59 -0.19
C SER A 3 -4.37 4.19 1.15
N LEU A 4 -4.59 3.47 2.24
CA LEU A 4 -4.02 3.75 3.55
C LEU A 4 -2.52 3.47 3.50
N GLY A 5 -1.71 4.52 3.57
CA GLY A 5 -0.27 4.39 3.72
C GLY A 5 0.12 4.29 5.19
N LEU A 6 0.09 3.11 5.79
CA LEU A 6 0.72 2.87 7.09
C LEU A 6 2.19 2.53 6.86
N VAL A 7 3.08 3.32 7.43
CA VAL A 7 4.52 3.19 7.23
C VAL A 7 5.20 2.95 8.57
N GLY A 8 5.93 1.86 8.70
CA GLY A 8 6.86 1.66 9.81
C GLY A 8 8.08 2.58 9.68
N SER A 9 8.78 2.87 10.76
CA SER A 9 9.84 3.89 10.89
C SER A 9 11.03 3.74 9.91
N GLU A 10 11.10 2.64 9.15
CA GLU A 10 12.14 2.37 8.16
C GLU A 10 11.58 1.95 6.78
N MET A 11 10.26 1.88 6.62
CA MET A 11 9.66 1.43 5.39
C MET A 11 9.42 2.61 4.45
N CYS A 12 10.40 2.87 3.61
CA CYS A 12 10.20 3.70 2.43
C CYS A 12 8.98 3.19 1.66
N ILE A 13 8.03 4.06 1.41
CA ILE A 13 6.90 3.82 0.50
C ILE A 13 7.49 3.33 -0.81
N ARG A 14 7.39 2.04 -1.05
CA ARG A 14 7.66 1.47 -2.37
C ARG A 14 6.39 1.51 -3.18
N ASP A 15 6.54 2.18 -4.28
CA ASP A 15 5.58 2.43 -5.32
C ASP A 15 4.63 1.23 -5.57
N ARG A 16 3.35 1.40 -5.22
CA ARG A 16 2.27 0.47 -5.60
C ARG A 16 1.91 0.55 -7.08
N ASN A 17 2.45 1.52 -7.81
CA ASN A 17 2.08 1.76 -9.21
C ASN A 17 2.93 0.99 -10.21
N ASN A 18 3.97 0.26 -9.77
CA ASN A 18 4.77 -0.54 -10.69
C ASN A 18 4.32 -2.01 -10.67
N THR A 19 3.19 -2.29 -11.33
CA THR A 19 2.69 -3.66 -11.55
C THR A 19 3.65 -4.54 -12.36
N THR A 20 4.72 -3.97 -12.89
CA THR A 20 5.82 -4.68 -13.58
C THR A 20 6.99 -5.00 -12.65
N SER A 21 7.01 -4.50 -11.42
CA SER A 21 8.02 -4.91 -10.44
C SER A 21 7.70 -6.31 -9.91
N ALA A 22 8.74 -7.10 -9.62
CA ALA A 22 8.59 -8.42 -9.02
C ALA A 22 7.79 -8.34 -7.70
N ALA A 23 7.91 -7.23 -6.93
CA ALA A 23 7.12 -6.96 -5.73
C ALA A 23 5.62 -6.80 -6.02
N GLY A 24 5.25 -6.14 -7.11
CA GLY A 24 3.84 -6.02 -7.54
C GLY A 24 3.25 -7.38 -7.93
N ILE A 25 4.04 -8.24 -8.56
CA ILE A 25 3.61 -9.60 -8.92
C ILE A 25 3.41 -10.46 -7.67
N VAL A 26 4.35 -10.43 -6.72
CA VAL A 26 4.24 -11.17 -5.45
C VAL A 26 3.10 -10.64 -4.60
N SER A 27 2.93 -9.33 -4.50
CA SER A 27 1.79 -8.71 -3.79
C SER A 27 0.44 -9.10 -4.40
N SER A 28 0.35 -9.19 -5.73
CA SER A 28 -0.86 -9.66 -6.40
C SER A 28 -1.11 -11.17 -6.25
N MET A 29 -0.04 -11.96 -6.14
CA MET A 29 -0.14 -13.41 -5.93
C MET A 29 -0.52 -13.78 -4.49
N THR A 30 -0.03 -13.03 -3.50
CA THR A 30 -0.33 -13.31 -2.09
C THR A 30 -1.69 -12.76 -1.67
N ASN A 31 -2.23 -11.77 -2.38
CA ASN A 31 -3.52 -11.10 -2.11
C ASN A 31 -3.78 -10.82 -0.60
N GLN A 32 -2.72 -10.75 0.19
CA GLN A 32 -2.78 -10.56 1.64
C GLN A 32 -2.40 -9.11 1.97
N SER A 33 -3.39 -8.34 2.37
CA SER A 33 -3.14 -7.08 3.04
C SER A 33 -2.74 -7.37 4.48
N VAL A 34 -1.58 -6.86 4.91
CA VAL A 34 -1.15 -6.95 6.32
C VAL A 34 -2.03 -6.09 7.21
N PHE A 35 -2.57 -5.01 6.65
CA PHE A 35 -3.47 -4.11 7.35
C PHE A 35 -4.90 -4.33 6.87
N THR A 36 -5.80 -4.66 7.81
CA THR A 36 -7.21 -4.92 7.53
C THR A 36 -8.10 -4.05 8.41
N GLU A 37 -9.19 -3.56 7.83
CA GLU A 37 -10.19 -2.82 8.56
C GLU A 37 -11.07 -3.79 9.36
N MET A 38 -11.33 -3.46 10.62
CA MET A 38 -12.32 -4.15 11.46
C MET A 38 -13.72 -3.66 11.12
N ALA A 39 -14.70 -4.54 11.26
CA ALA A 39 -16.10 -4.12 11.15
C ALA A 39 -16.41 -3.01 12.18
N GLU A 40 -17.33 -2.12 11.83
CA GLU A 40 -17.73 -1.02 12.71
C GLU A 40 -18.33 -1.52 14.04
N GLU A 41 -19.02 -2.66 13.99
CA GLU A 41 -19.70 -3.26 15.15
C GLU A 41 -18.80 -4.30 15.84
N PRO A 42 -18.26 -4.03 17.05
CA PRO A 42 -17.34 -4.93 17.76
C PRO A 42 -17.93 -6.30 18.07
N SER A 43 -19.24 -6.39 18.28
CA SER A 43 -19.95 -7.66 18.56
C SER A 43 -19.82 -8.69 17.43
N LEU A 44 -19.41 -8.26 16.22
CA LEU A 44 -19.21 -9.17 15.09
C LEU A 44 -17.92 -9.95 15.16
N TYR A 45 -16.92 -9.50 15.93
CA TYR A 45 -15.60 -10.13 15.96
C TYR A 45 -15.04 -10.38 17.37
N GLU A 46 -15.33 -9.56 18.37
CA GLU A 46 -14.67 -9.65 19.69
C GLU A 46 -14.79 -11.02 20.33
N ASP A 47 -15.98 -11.64 20.27
CA ASP A 47 -16.25 -12.97 20.83
C ASP A 47 -15.51 -14.11 20.10
N GLN A 48 -14.85 -13.84 18.97
CA GLN A 48 -14.12 -14.83 18.19
C GLN A 48 -12.63 -14.89 18.55
N TYR A 49 -12.17 -13.98 19.42
CA TYR A 49 -10.76 -13.80 19.72
C TYR A 49 -10.47 -13.70 21.21
N ASP A 50 -9.41 -14.36 21.64
CA ASP A 50 -8.78 -14.14 22.92
C ASP A 50 -7.84 -12.93 22.87
N VAL A 51 -7.98 -11.99 23.81
CA VAL A 51 -7.00 -10.91 24.00
C VAL A 51 -5.80 -11.47 24.77
N LYS A 52 -4.66 -11.64 24.10
CA LYS A 52 -3.43 -12.19 24.68
C LYS A 52 -2.62 -11.14 25.44
N ALA A 53 -2.69 -9.89 25.01
CA ALA A 53 -2.07 -8.74 25.67
C ALA A 53 -2.82 -7.45 25.31
N GLY A 54 -2.78 -6.46 26.22
CA GLY A 54 -3.41 -5.17 25.98
C GLY A 54 -4.94 -5.18 25.93
N ARG A 55 -5.53 -4.51 24.98
CA ARG A 55 -6.97 -4.35 24.81
C ARG A 55 -7.36 -4.13 23.34
N TRP A 56 -8.66 -4.14 23.06
CA TRP A 56 -9.19 -3.68 21.77
C TRP A 56 -9.02 -2.16 21.59
N PRO A 57 -8.93 -1.64 20.35
CA PRO A 57 -8.85 -0.23 20.05
C PRO A 57 -10.10 0.54 20.54
N GLU A 58 -9.88 1.70 21.13
CA GLU A 58 -10.93 2.64 21.54
C GLU A 58 -10.88 3.93 20.72
N ASN A 59 -9.75 4.22 20.10
CA ASN A 59 -9.50 5.41 19.30
C ASN A 59 -9.12 5.04 17.87
N TYR A 60 -9.38 5.94 16.93
CA TYR A 60 -9.06 5.73 15.51
C TYR A 60 -7.57 5.47 15.23
N ASN A 61 -6.67 6.00 16.06
CA ASN A 61 -5.22 5.85 15.92
C ASN A 61 -4.63 4.65 16.69
N GLU A 62 -5.48 3.73 17.08
CA GLU A 62 -5.12 2.48 17.73
C GLU A 62 -5.40 1.30 16.81
N CYS A 63 -4.60 0.24 16.92
CA CYS A 63 -4.80 -1.00 16.18
C CYS A 63 -4.45 -2.21 17.05
N VAL A 64 -4.78 -3.40 16.58
CA VAL A 64 -4.41 -4.67 17.22
C VAL A 64 -3.61 -5.54 16.27
N ALA A 65 -2.65 -6.28 16.82
CA ALA A 65 -2.01 -7.37 16.10
C ALA A 65 -2.87 -8.63 16.21
N VAL A 66 -3.23 -9.20 15.07
CA VAL A 66 -4.01 -10.42 14.95
C VAL A 66 -3.06 -11.57 14.65
N LEU A 67 -2.95 -12.51 15.59
CA LEU A 67 -2.15 -13.72 15.42
C LEU A 67 -2.92 -14.78 14.63
N GLY A 68 -2.19 -15.72 14.03
CA GLY A 68 -2.78 -16.95 13.53
C GLY A 68 -3.35 -17.82 14.65
N ALA A 69 -4.15 -18.83 14.31
CA ALA A 69 -4.72 -19.76 15.30
C ALA A 69 -3.66 -20.51 16.14
N ASP A 70 -2.47 -20.70 15.57
CA ASP A 70 -1.30 -21.29 16.22
C ASP A 70 -0.44 -20.27 17.00
N GLY A 71 -0.86 -19.00 17.05
CA GLY A 71 -0.11 -17.92 17.69
C GLY A 71 1.03 -17.37 16.85
N SER A 72 1.12 -17.73 15.57
CA SER A 72 2.14 -17.23 14.65
C SER A 72 1.73 -15.87 14.01
N ILE A 73 2.72 -15.17 13.51
CA ILE A 73 2.57 -14.04 12.57
C ILE A 73 3.14 -14.49 11.23
N THR A 74 2.49 -14.15 10.12
CA THR A 74 2.99 -14.50 8.80
C THR A 74 4.33 -13.82 8.50
N ASP A 75 5.24 -14.51 7.80
CA ASP A 75 6.53 -13.92 7.41
C ASP A 75 6.36 -12.60 6.65
N TYR A 76 5.36 -12.53 5.77
CA TYR A 76 5.06 -11.30 5.04
C TYR A 76 4.69 -10.14 5.98
N ALA A 77 3.92 -10.41 7.04
CA ALA A 77 3.61 -9.40 8.04
C ALA A 77 4.89 -8.93 8.79
N LEU A 78 5.83 -9.83 9.09
CA LEU A 78 7.09 -9.46 9.73
C LEU A 78 7.92 -8.47 8.89
N TYR A 79 7.97 -8.66 7.57
CA TYR A 79 8.61 -7.70 6.67
C TYR A 79 7.84 -6.38 6.61
N ALA A 80 6.52 -6.43 6.50
CA ALA A 80 5.67 -5.24 6.45
C ALA A 80 5.71 -4.42 7.74
N LEU A 81 5.94 -5.07 8.88
CA LEU A 81 6.07 -4.44 10.19
C LEU A 81 7.50 -3.95 10.49
N GLY A 82 8.45 -4.16 9.59
CA GLY A 82 9.85 -3.80 9.79
C GLY A 82 10.59 -4.66 10.82
N LEU A 83 10.03 -5.82 11.18
CA LEU A 83 10.66 -6.78 12.10
C LEU A 83 11.69 -7.67 11.40
N ARG A 84 11.66 -7.70 10.06
CA ARG A 84 12.65 -8.31 9.17
C ARG A 84 13.13 -7.31 8.13
N ASP A 85 14.35 -7.53 7.62
CA ASP A 85 14.96 -6.66 6.63
C ASP A 85 14.28 -6.83 5.25
N ASN A 86 13.68 -5.75 4.75
CA ASN A 86 13.05 -5.73 3.43
C ASN A 86 14.03 -6.03 2.28
N ALA A 87 15.34 -5.81 2.47
CA ALA A 87 16.35 -6.18 1.47
C ALA A 87 16.41 -7.71 1.26
N GLU A 88 16.13 -8.51 2.29
CA GLU A 88 16.03 -9.97 2.16
C GLU A 88 14.81 -10.37 1.34
N LEU A 89 13.66 -9.73 1.59
CA LEU A 89 12.44 -9.95 0.80
C LEU A 89 12.65 -9.59 -0.67
N ASP A 90 13.28 -8.46 -0.94
CA ASP A 90 13.61 -8.03 -2.30
C ASP A 90 14.51 -9.02 -3.02
N LYS A 91 15.52 -9.56 -2.32
CA LYS A 91 16.41 -10.58 -2.88
C LYS A 91 15.62 -11.86 -3.22
N MET A 92 14.77 -12.32 -2.32
CA MET A 92 13.92 -13.51 -2.57
C MET A 92 13.01 -13.30 -3.79
N ILE A 93 12.38 -12.11 -3.89
CA ILE A 93 11.53 -11.75 -5.02
C ILE A 93 12.31 -11.75 -6.33
N GLN A 94 13.53 -11.19 -6.35
CA GLN A 94 14.39 -11.18 -7.53
C GLN A 94 14.82 -12.59 -7.95
N GLN A 95 15.21 -13.43 -6.99
CA GLN A 95 15.57 -14.83 -7.25
C GLN A 95 14.37 -15.60 -7.83
N PHE A 96 13.17 -15.41 -7.27
CA PHE A 96 11.96 -16.02 -7.80
C PHE A 96 11.65 -15.56 -9.24
N ALA A 97 11.73 -14.26 -9.51
CA ALA A 97 11.48 -13.68 -10.83
C ALA A 97 12.48 -14.17 -11.90
N GLN A 98 13.69 -14.54 -11.48
CA GLN A 98 14.75 -15.07 -12.34
C GLN A 98 14.76 -16.60 -12.42
N ASN A 99 13.75 -17.30 -11.88
CA ASN A 99 13.68 -18.76 -11.75
C ASN A 99 14.95 -19.37 -11.09
N GLN A 100 15.54 -18.64 -10.14
CA GLN A 100 16.65 -19.12 -9.32
C GLN A 100 16.14 -19.81 -8.06
N ASN A 101 17.00 -20.57 -7.38
CA ASN A 101 16.68 -21.07 -6.06
C ASN A 101 16.52 -19.88 -5.09
N VAL A 102 15.40 -19.82 -4.40
CA VAL A 102 15.11 -18.77 -3.42
C VAL A 102 15.80 -19.13 -2.10
N ASP A 103 16.69 -18.25 -1.65
CA ASP A 103 17.33 -18.36 -0.33
C ASP A 103 16.33 -17.93 0.74
N VAL A 104 15.63 -18.89 1.34
CA VAL A 104 14.70 -18.60 2.45
C VAL A 104 15.50 -18.51 3.75
N PRO A 105 15.38 -17.41 4.53
CA PRO A 105 16.02 -17.30 5.82
C PRO A 105 15.58 -18.46 6.74
N SER A 106 16.53 -19.10 7.42
CA SER A 106 16.26 -20.23 8.32
C SER A 106 16.20 -19.81 9.79
N ASP A 107 16.33 -18.53 10.09
CA ASP A 107 16.26 -17.97 11.44
C ASP A 107 14.81 -17.74 11.84
N PHE A 108 14.25 -18.65 12.60
CA PHE A 108 12.94 -18.49 13.22
C PHE A 108 13.09 -17.68 14.52
N ARG A 109 12.92 -16.35 14.43
CA ARG A 109 12.90 -15.49 15.60
C ARG A 109 11.51 -15.49 16.23
N THR A 110 11.45 -15.61 17.55
CA THR A 110 10.22 -15.42 18.33
C THR A 110 10.18 -13.97 18.81
N TYR A 111 9.05 -13.32 18.68
CA TYR A 111 8.81 -11.97 19.16
C TYR A 111 7.94 -12.00 20.40
N SER A 112 8.29 -11.20 21.40
CA SER A 112 7.46 -11.02 22.58
C SER A 112 6.27 -10.09 22.28
N TYR A 113 5.23 -10.18 23.09
CA TYR A 113 4.09 -9.25 22.97
C TYR A 113 4.49 -7.79 23.19
N ASP A 114 5.47 -7.56 24.09
CA ASP A 114 5.97 -6.20 24.32
C ASP A 114 6.71 -5.62 23.11
N GLU A 115 7.47 -6.46 22.38
CA GLU A 115 8.10 -6.04 21.12
C GLU A 115 7.06 -5.67 20.07
N LEU A 116 5.99 -6.45 19.94
CA LEU A 116 4.90 -6.17 18.99
C LEU A 116 4.12 -4.90 19.38
N MET A 117 3.75 -4.75 20.65
CA MET A 117 3.06 -3.55 21.14
C MET A 117 3.94 -2.31 21.14
N GLY A 118 5.26 -2.47 21.10
CA GLY A 118 6.23 -1.38 20.96
C GLY A 118 6.31 -0.79 19.55
N LEU A 119 5.73 -1.46 18.53
CA LEU A 119 5.75 -0.98 17.15
C LEU A 119 4.84 0.24 16.99
N LYS A 120 5.34 1.21 16.23
CA LYS A 120 4.60 2.41 15.86
C LYS A 120 4.59 2.56 14.35
N PHE A 121 3.46 2.97 13.83
CA PHE A 121 3.30 3.30 12.42
C PHE A 121 3.01 4.76 12.27
N LYS A 122 3.35 5.32 11.13
CA LYS A 122 3.01 6.69 10.76
C LYS A 122 1.90 6.67 9.72
N LEU A 123 0.84 7.40 10.00
CA LEU A 123 -0.23 7.62 9.04
C LEU A 123 0.17 8.74 8.09
N VAL A 124 0.18 8.45 6.79
CA VAL A 124 0.38 9.44 5.72
C VAL A 124 -0.79 9.35 4.76
N ASN A 125 -1.49 10.46 4.55
CA ASN A 125 -2.56 10.52 3.59
C ASN A 125 -1.98 10.55 2.18
N SER A 126 -2.54 9.74 1.25
CA SER A 126 -2.08 9.70 -0.14
C SER A 126 -2.18 11.07 -0.84
N ALA A 127 -3.12 11.91 -0.44
CA ALA A 127 -3.24 13.26 -0.97
C ALA A 127 -2.00 14.13 -0.69
N ASP A 128 -1.33 13.92 0.45
CA ASP A 128 -0.16 14.68 0.87
C ASP A 128 1.10 14.30 0.07
N THR A 129 1.07 13.20 -0.67
CA THR A 129 2.18 12.81 -1.56
C THR A 129 2.21 13.61 -2.86
N TYR A 130 1.24 14.49 -3.10
CA TYR A 130 1.16 15.32 -4.29
C TYR A 130 1.44 16.78 -3.95
N VAL A 131 2.15 17.47 -4.85
CA VAL A 131 2.46 18.90 -4.76
C VAL A 131 1.97 19.59 -6.02
N TYR A 132 1.34 20.75 -5.86
CA TYR A 132 0.88 21.55 -6.99
C TYR A 132 2.06 22.20 -7.71
N ASP A 133 2.09 22.07 -9.03
CA ASP A 133 3.07 22.73 -9.91
C ASP A 133 2.39 23.91 -10.62
N ASP A 134 2.68 25.12 -10.13
CA ASP A 134 2.12 26.35 -10.69
C ASP A 134 2.51 26.59 -12.15
N THR A 135 3.64 26.02 -12.60
CA THR A 135 4.11 26.22 -13.99
C THR A 135 3.24 25.49 -15.00
N TYR A 136 2.76 24.31 -14.62
CA TYR A 136 1.95 23.45 -15.49
C TYR A 136 0.48 23.40 -15.08
N GLY A 137 0.13 23.93 -13.89
CA GLY A 137 -1.23 23.94 -13.38
C GLY A 137 -1.75 22.55 -13.00
N ILE A 138 -0.87 21.62 -12.63
CA ILE A 138 -1.18 20.23 -12.30
C ILE A 138 -0.57 19.80 -10.97
N TRP A 139 -1.10 18.73 -10.40
CA TRP A 139 -0.53 18.07 -9.22
C TRP A 139 0.47 16.99 -9.66
N LYS A 140 1.66 17.03 -9.07
CA LYS A 140 2.74 16.07 -9.32
C LYS A 140 2.98 15.20 -8.11
N SER A 141 3.10 13.89 -8.33
CA SER A 141 3.49 12.95 -7.28
C SER A 141 4.93 13.22 -6.83
N LYS A 142 5.14 13.21 -5.52
CA LYS A 142 6.41 13.26 -4.82
C LYS A 142 6.78 11.92 -4.18
N ALA A 143 6.08 10.84 -4.54
CA ALA A 143 6.33 9.51 -3.98
C ALA A 143 7.75 8.99 -4.21
N ASP A 144 8.42 9.42 -5.28
CA ASP A 144 9.82 9.06 -5.60
C ASP A 144 10.87 10.00 -4.95
N ASP A 145 10.43 11.10 -4.35
CA ASP A 145 11.28 12.07 -3.66
C ASP A 145 11.49 11.60 -2.21
N LYS A 146 12.64 10.97 -1.95
CA LYS A 146 12.93 10.35 -0.66
C LYS A 146 12.94 11.34 0.50
N ASP A 147 13.50 12.53 0.29
CA ASP A 147 13.59 13.54 1.33
C ASP A 147 12.20 14.10 1.69
N TYR A 148 11.37 14.33 0.67
CA TYR A 148 9.98 14.73 0.86
C TYR A 148 9.17 13.66 1.59
N MET A 149 9.28 12.41 1.17
CA MET A 149 8.56 11.30 1.79
C MET A 149 9.01 11.04 3.23
N GLN A 150 10.31 11.18 3.51
CA GLN A 150 10.81 11.07 4.88
C GLN A 150 10.21 12.16 5.78
N GLN A 151 10.14 13.40 5.33
CA GLN A 151 9.51 14.49 6.08
C GLN A 151 8.01 14.24 6.31
N LEU A 152 7.28 13.72 5.31
CA LEU A 152 5.87 13.35 5.48
C LEU A 152 5.71 12.27 6.55
N VAL A 153 6.54 11.24 6.51
CA VAL A 153 6.50 10.15 7.50
C VAL A 153 6.84 10.67 8.90
N GLU A 154 7.90 11.48 9.06
CA GLU A 154 8.30 12.04 10.36
C GLU A 154 7.19 12.90 10.98
N ASN A 155 6.46 13.66 10.15
CA ASN A 155 5.35 14.50 10.59
C ASN A 155 3.99 13.78 10.66
N GLY A 156 3.91 12.55 10.14
CA GLY A 156 2.69 11.74 10.16
C GLY A 156 2.21 11.42 11.57
N GLU A 157 0.91 11.18 11.72
CA GLU A 157 0.30 10.82 12.99
C GLU A 157 0.70 9.41 13.41
N ASP A 158 0.94 9.22 14.72
CA ASP A 158 1.29 7.90 15.26
C ASP A 158 0.05 7.00 15.33
N ILE A 159 0.16 5.80 14.75
CA ILE A 159 -0.76 4.68 14.95
C ILE A 159 -0.05 3.66 15.83
N THR A 160 -0.70 3.22 16.90
CA THR A 160 -0.10 2.35 17.92
C THR A 160 -0.83 1.02 18.04
N ILE A 161 -0.07 -0.06 18.24
CA ILE A 161 -0.64 -1.37 18.59
C ILE A 161 -0.96 -1.35 20.08
N VAL A 162 -2.26 -1.44 20.41
CA VAL A 162 -2.74 -1.41 21.81
C VAL A 162 -3.13 -2.77 22.34
N GLY A 163 -3.18 -3.78 21.48
CA GLY A 163 -3.50 -5.14 21.87
C GLY A 163 -3.03 -6.20 20.89
N ILE A 164 -3.01 -7.42 21.37
CA ILE A 164 -2.70 -8.62 20.60
C ILE A 164 -3.83 -9.60 20.80
N VAL A 165 -4.42 -10.05 19.71
CA VAL A 165 -5.57 -10.95 19.70
C VAL A 165 -5.25 -12.21 18.91
N GLN A 166 -5.83 -13.31 19.33
CA GLN A 166 -5.67 -14.62 18.68
C GLN A 166 -7.03 -15.27 18.55
N PRO A 167 -7.36 -15.92 17.42
CA PRO A 167 -8.62 -16.64 17.29
C PRO A 167 -8.84 -17.64 18.45
N ASP A 168 -10.03 -17.61 19.05
CA ASP A 168 -10.41 -18.61 20.03
C ASP A 168 -10.54 -19.96 19.31
N TYR A 169 -9.95 -21.01 19.89
CA TYR A 169 -9.98 -22.37 19.33
C TYR A 169 -11.38 -22.96 19.25
N THR A 170 -12.35 -22.39 19.98
CA THR A 170 -13.75 -22.81 19.95
C THR A 170 -14.58 -22.05 18.94
N ALA A 171 -14.05 -20.94 18.40
CA ALA A 171 -14.74 -20.14 17.38
C ALA A 171 -14.86 -20.93 16.07
N SER A 172 -16.06 -21.01 15.52
CA SER A 172 -16.32 -21.70 14.26
C SER A 172 -15.78 -20.97 13.04
N ALA A 173 -15.47 -19.67 13.16
CA ALA A 173 -14.88 -18.82 12.13
C ALA A 173 -14.11 -17.67 12.81
N SER A 174 -13.15 -17.11 12.09
CA SER A 174 -12.46 -15.88 12.49
C SER A 174 -12.66 -14.82 11.40
N MET A 175 -13.16 -13.65 11.77
CA MET A 175 -13.45 -12.57 10.81
C MET A 175 -12.19 -11.80 10.41
N LEU A 176 -11.24 -11.62 11.33
CA LEU A 176 -10.01 -10.88 11.09
C LEU A 176 -8.92 -11.81 10.55
N THR A 177 -8.19 -11.33 9.57
CA THR A 177 -7.01 -12.04 9.05
C THR A 177 -5.78 -11.73 9.91
N SER A 178 -4.83 -12.69 9.97
CA SER A 178 -3.55 -12.46 10.65
C SER A 178 -2.81 -11.26 10.05
N GLY A 179 -2.35 -10.35 10.92
CA GLY A 179 -1.73 -9.08 10.55
C GLY A 179 -2.07 -7.98 11.55
N ILE A 180 -2.34 -6.79 11.05
CA ILE A 180 -2.75 -5.63 11.85
C ILE A 180 -4.20 -5.27 11.51
N ALA A 181 -5.05 -5.22 12.50
CA ALA A 181 -6.43 -4.80 12.33
C ALA A 181 -6.64 -3.40 12.94
N TYR A 182 -7.27 -2.51 12.19
CA TYR A 182 -7.53 -1.12 12.58
C TYR A 182 -9.04 -0.81 12.52
N PRO A 183 -9.54 0.13 13.34
CA PRO A 183 -10.96 0.43 13.40
C PRO A 183 -11.45 1.20 12.16
N ALA A 184 -12.72 1.03 11.79
CA ALA A 184 -13.37 1.75 10.69
C ALA A 184 -13.27 3.28 10.83
N SER A 185 -13.24 3.79 12.06
CA SER A 185 -13.06 5.22 12.35
C SER A 185 -11.72 5.79 11.83
N LEU A 186 -10.68 4.95 11.64
CA LEU A 186 -9.44 5.38 10.97
C LEU A 186 -9.70 5.65 9.49
N THR A 187 -10.43 4.77 8.81
CA THR A 187 -10.81 4.96 7.41
C THR A 187 -11.65 6.23 7.24
N GLU A 188 -12.65 6.44 8.11
CA GLU A 188 -13.48 7.64 8.07
C GLU A 188 -12.65 8.93 8.23
N LYS A 189 -11.69 8.93 9.17
CA LYS A 189 -10.78 10.06 9.36
C LYS A 189 -9.95 10.32 8.09
N VAL A 190 -9.32 9.30 7.52
CA VAL A 190 -8.51 9.43 6.32
C VAL A 190 -9.33 9.92 5.13
N MET A 191 -10.55 9.41 4.96
CA MET A 191 -11.48 9.87 3.91
C MET A 191 -11.83 11.35 4.07
N LYS A 192 -12.10 11.78 5.31
CA LYS A 192 -12.41 13.18 5.60
C LYS A 192 -11.22 14.09 5.30
N GLU A 193 -10.02 13.73 5.75
CA GLU A 193 -8.80 14.50 5.48
C GLU A 193 -8.48 14.56 3.99
N ALA A 194 -8.63 13.42 3.28
CA ALA A 194 -8.46 13.40 1.83
C ALA A 194 -9.46 14.33 1.12
N ALA A 195 -10.74 14.32 1.54
CA ALA A 195 -11.76 15.20 0.97
C ALA A 195 -11.48 16.70 1.24
N ASP A 196 -10.81 16.99 2.37
CA ASP A 196 -10.41 18.35 2.74
C ASP A 196 -9.09 18.80 2.07
N SER A 197 -8.38 17.91 1.40
CA SER A 197 -7.13 18.24 0.70
C SER A 197 -7.37 19.12 -0.54
N ASP A 198 -6.40 19.96 -0.87
CA ASP A 198 -6.52 20.89 -2.00
C ASP A 198 -6.60 20.17 -3.35
N ILE A 199 -5.89 19.04 -3.51
CA ILE A 199 -5.96 18.24 -4.74
C ILE A 199 -7.36 17.68 -4.98
N VAL A 200 -8.01 17.16 -3.94
CA VAL A 200 -9.38 16.62 -4.05
C VAL A 200 -10.38 17.74 -4.26
N LYS A 201 -10.26 18.87 -3.55
CA LYS A 201 -11.11 20.05 -3.75
C LYS A 201 -11.01 20.58 -5.18
N GLN A 202 -9.80 20.66 -5.73
CA GLN A 202 -9.62 21.09 -7.13
C GLN A 202 -10.25 20.10 -8.11
N GLN A 203 -10.07 18.79 -7.91
CA GLN A 203 -10.71 17.78 -8.76
C GLN A 203 -12.23 17.83 -8.68
N MET A 204 -12.79 18.07 -7.51
CA MET A 204 -14.24 18.20 -7.32
C MET A 204 -14.80 19.49 -7.92
N ALA A 205 -14.01 20.57 -7.95
CA ALA A 205 -14.40 21.84 -8.56
C ALA A 205 -14.46 21.77 -10.09
N ASP A 206 -13.61 20.94 -10.71
CA ASP A 206 -13.63 20.63 -12.15
C ASP A 206 -13.57 19.11 -12.39
N PRO A 207 -14.71 18.41 -12.33
CA PRO A 207 -14.76 16.96 -12.54
C PRO A 207 -14.41 16.52 -13.98
N ALA A 208 -14.40 17.43 -14.93
CA ALA A 208 -14.13 17.13 -16.33
C ALA A 208 -12.64 17.09 -16.68
N THR A 209 -11.81 17.74 -15.87
CA THR A 209 -10.36 17.82 -16.08
C THR A 209 -9.61 17.00 -15.04
N ASN A 210 -8.67 16.17 -15.46
CA ASN A 210 -7.80 15.42 -14.57
C ASN A 210 -6.74 16.36 -13.99
N VAL A 211 -6.75 16.58 -12.69
CA VAL A 211 -5.82 17.49 -12.00
C VAL A 211 -4.36 17.03 -12.04
N LEU A 212 -4.10 15.76 -12.35
CA LEU A 212 -2.75 15.19 -12.46
C LEU A 212 -2.13 15.39 -13.84
N THR A 213 -2.95 15.47 -14.89
CA THR A 213 -2.48 15.59 -16.28
C THR A 213 -2.84 16.90 -16.91
N GLY A 214 -3.83 17.64 -16.37
CA GLY A 214 -4.40 18.83 -16.96
C GLY A 214 -5.28 18.56 -18.19
N GLU A 215 -5.55 17.29 -18.50
CA GLU A 215 -6.34 16.88 -19.65
C GLU A 215 -7.79 16.55 -19.28
N SER A 216 -8.71 16.76 -20.23
CA SER A 216 -10.09 16.32 -20.05
C SER A 216 -10.19 14.79 -20.07
N PHE A 217 -10.94 14.21 -19.12
CA PHE A 217 -11.18 12.75 -19.07
C PHE A 217 -11.77 12.17 -20.37
N GLY A 218 -12.54 12.93 -21.14
CA GLY A 218 -13.08 12.50 -22.43
C GLY A 218 -12.05 12.41 -23.56
N LYS A 219 -10.86 13.00 -23.42
CA LYS A 219 -9.81 12.93 -24.44
C LYS A 219 -9.01 11.63 -24.43
N ALA A 220 -9.04 10.88 -23.33
CA ALA A 220 -8.33 9.60 -23.25
C ALA A 220 -8.86 8.55 -24.24
N GLU A 221 -10.11 8.65 -24.69
CA GLU A 221 -10.65 7.79 -25.76
C GLU A 221 -10.05 8.13 -27.14
N SER A 222 -9.71 9.40 -27.39
CA SER A 222 -9.12 9.81 -28.67
C SER A 222 -7.67 9.34 -28.87
N LEU A 223 -6.96 9.02 -27.78
CA LEU A 223 -5.61 8.44 -27.85
C LEU A 223 -5.64 6.93 -28.16
N ARG A 224 -6.78 6.24 -27.94
CA ARG A 224 -6.95 4.83 -28.37
C ARG A 224 -7.11 4.69 -29.87
N ASP A 225 -7.60 5.73 -30.55
CA ASP A 225 -7.68 5.83 -32.00
C ASP A 225 -6.41 6.42 -32.65
N PHE A 226 -5.33 6.62 -31.87
CA PHE A 226 -4.07 7.10 -32.39
C PHE A 226 -3.44 6.00 -33.24
N ASP A 227 -3.59 6.12 -34.55
CA ASP A 227 -3.01 5.20 -35.51
C ASP A 227 -1.49 5.40 -35.56
N LEU A 228 -0.78 4.52 -34.82
CA LEU A 228 0.70 4.48 -34.84
C LEU A 228 1.27 4.34 -36.26
N THR A 229 0.49 3.81 -37.22
CA THR A 229 0.92 3.70 -38.62
C THR A 229 1.04 5.07 -39.29
N SER A 230 0.34 6.09 -38.81
CA SER A 230 0.44 7.48 -39.32
C SER A 230 1.75 8.17 -38.93
N LEU A 231 2.46 7.69 -37.89
CA LEU A 231 3.77 8.22 -37.47
C LEU A 231 4.92 7.71 -38.31
N PHE A 232 4.73 6.61 -39.02
CA PHE A 232 5.76 5.97 -39.81
C PHE A 232 5.35 5.98 -41.29
N SER A 233 5.69 7.03 -42.06
CA SER A 233 5.65 6.95 -43.50
C SER A 233 6.85 6.10 -43.97
N ILE A 234 6.62 4.82 -44.23
CA ILE A 234 7.62 4.00 -44.89
C ILE A 234 7.66 4.43 -46.37
N ASP A 235 8.75 5.06 -46.81
CA ASP A 235 8.96 5.32 -48.22
C ASP A 235 9.16 3.97 -48.97
N THR A 236 8.06 3.45 -49.47
CA THR A 236 8.01 2.18 -50.20
C THR A 236 8.86 2.22 -51.47
N ASN A 237 9.20 3.38 -51.99
CA ASN A 237 10.10 3.52 -53.14
C ASN A 237 11.56 3.39 -52.72
N ALA A 238 11.94 3.96 -51.57
CA ALA A 238 13.27 3.73 -51.01
C ALA A 238 13.49 2.25 -50.67
N LEU A 239 12.44 1.60 -50.14
CA LEU A 239 12.52 0.15 -49.83
C LEU A 239 12.67 -0.69 -51.11
N LYS A 240 11.90 -0.41 -52.18
CA LYS A 240 12.00 -1.09 -53.46
C LYS A 240 13.37 -0.89 -54.10
N ASN A 241 13.98 0.28 -54.01
CA ASN A 241 15.31 0.56 -54.55
C ASN A 241 16.43 -0.11 -53.75
N ALA A 242 16.23 -0.36 -52.44
CA ALA A 242 17.21 -1.07 -51.63
C ALA A 242 17.22 -2.58 -51.86
N PHE A 243 16.17 -3.17 -52.43
CA PHE A 243 16.02 -4.59 -52.71
C PHE A 243 15.89 -4.93 -54.21
N SER A 244 16.14 -3.97 -55.12
CA SER A 244 16.24 -4.25 -56.55
C SER A 244 17.67 -4.76 -56.84
N PHE A 245 17.85 -6.06 -57.02
CA PHE A 245 18.99 -6.70 -57.62
C PHE A 245 18.82 -6.75 -59.15
#